data_1fa635b314b01c86b938ef887cef0d08
#
_entry.id   1fa635b314b01c86b938ef887cef0d08
#
_cell.length_a   1.000
_cell.length_b   1.000
_cell.length_c   1.000
_cell.angle_alpha   90.00
_cell.angle_beta   90.00
_cell.angle_gamma   90.00
#
_symmetry.space_group_name_H-M   'P 1'
#
loop_
_entity.id
_entity.type
_entity.pdbx_description
1 polymer ?
#
loop_
_entity_poly.entity_id
_entity_poly.type
_entity_poly.pdbx_seq_one_letter_code
_entity_poly.pdbx_strand_id
1 'polypeptide(L)'
;MISISFAYDRKGFFFLGNGTLYGVEGGTPFAGGLRLRYPPQKFSTFLTMINKIKIGQTVSLTTAERKLAHFIAKNRNGNNRHFNITNLKISAQDSATVDLEGICGEIAFCKLFNVYPDLDTDRDPPHPLYDATIPPPPGYRIDVKTTKYETGKLLVDARKGPKTDSVDFYVLMTGSFPGPYTYRGMIARETIIAPHRIETIKGYRSYAAIQSELVANPMDDTF
;
A
#
# COMPACT_ATOMS: atom_id res chain seq x y z
N MET A 1 7.05 24.65 -0.20
CA MET A 1 6.50 23.29 0.15
C MET A 1 5.07 23.25 -0.41
N ILE A 2 4.86 22.56 -1.54
CA ILE A 2 3.54 22.47 -2.17
C ILE A 2 2.89 21.20 -1.63
N SER A 3 1.91 21.36 -0.75
CA SER A 3 1.06 20.26 -0.29
C SER A 3 -0.01 20.02 -1.34
N ILE A 4 0.02 18.87 -2.02
CA ILE A 4 -1.03 18.47 -2.96
C ILE A 4 -1.94 17.53 -2.18
N SER A 5 -3.13 18.02 -1.83
CA SER A 5 -4.19 17.21 -1.23
C SER A 5 -5.11 16.69 -2.33
N PHE A 6 -5.36 15.37 -2.35
CA PHE A 6 -6.36 14.76 -3.20
C PHE A 6 -7.60 14.46 -2.36
N ALA A 7 -8.76 14.87 -2.82
CA ALA A 7 -10.04 14.47 -2.26
C ALA A 7 -10.86 13.76 -3.35
N TYR A 8 -11.45 12.62 -3.00
CA TYR A 8 -12.34 11.85 -3.88
C TYR A 8 -13.78 12.06 -3.44
N ASP A 9 -14.66 12.44 -4.36
CA ASP A 9 -16.10 12.49 -4.13
C ASP A 9 -16.75 11.23 -4.73
N ARG A 10 -17.76 10.68 -4.03
CA ARG A 10 -18.58 9.52 -4.47
C ARG A 10 -19.26 9.72 -5.84
N LYS A 11 -19.23 10.91 -6.40
CA LYS A 11 -19.75 11.26 -7.74
C LYS A 11 -18.70 11.23 -8.84
N GLY A 12 -17.48 10.77 -8.59
CA GLY A 12 -16.44 10.63 -9.62
C GLY A 12 -15.65 11.93 -9.93
N PHE A 13 -15.64 12.90 -9.03
CA PHE A 13 -14.86 14.13 -9.18
C PHE A 13 -13.55 14.07 -8.39
N PHE A 14 -12.46 14.58 -9.00
CA PHE A 14 -11.17 14.73 -8.35
C PHE A 14 -10.88 16.20 -8.07
N PHE A 15 -10.47 16.50 -6.83
CA PHE A 15 -9.98 17.82 -6.46
C PHE A 15 -8.44 17.81 -6.41
N LEU A 16 -7.82 18.74 -7.12
CA LEU A 16 -6.42 19.07 -6.90
C LEU A 16 -6.35 20.26 -5.93
N GLY A 17 -5.33 20.27 -5.07
CA GLY A 17 -5.16 21.27 -4.02
C GLY A 17 -5.09 22.75 -4.44
N ASN A 18 -5.30 23.05 -5.73
CA ASN A 18 -5.45 24.38 -6.29
C ASN A 18 -6.92 24.77 -6.54
N GLY A 19 -7.89 23.98 -6.10
CA GLY A 19 -9.32 24.25 -6.26
C GLY A 19 -9.89 24.00 -7.67
N THR A 20 -9.13 23.38 -8.57
CA THR A 20 -9.61 23.10 -9.93
C THR A 20 -10.43 21.81 -9.94
N LEU A 21 -11.69 21.90 -10.33
CA LEU A 21 -12.62 20.78 -10.47
C LEU A 21 -12.46 20.19 -11.89
N TYR A 22 -12.22 18.89 -11.97
CA TYR A 22 -12.25 18.16 -13.24
C TYR A 22 -13.48 17.26 -13.23
N GLY A 23 -14.49 17.61 -14.04
CA GLY A 23 -15.67 16.79 -14.26
C GLY A 23 -15.45 15.78 -15.36
N VAL A 24 -16.09 14.62 -15.25
CA VAL A 24 -16.25 13.68 -16.36
C VAL A 24 -17.47 14.12 -17.15
N GLU A 25 -17.30 14.77 -18.31
CA GLU A 25 -18.42 15.03 -19.21
C GLU A 25 -18.82 13.75 -19.96
N GLY A 26 -20.13 13.49 -20.01
CA GLY A 26 -20.73 12.58 -20.94
C GLY A 26 -21.36 11.33 -20.36
N GLY A 27 -22.65 11.44 -20.09
CA GLY A 27 -23.52 10.30 -19.78
C GLY A 27 -23.70 9.38 -20.97
N THR A 28 -23.12 8.18 -20.86
CA THR A 28 -23.66 6.90 -21.36
C THR A 28 -22.88 5.79 -20.63
N PRO A 29 -23.50 4.68 -20.24
CA PRO A 29 -22.79 3.57 -19.59
C PRO A 29 -21.94 2.86 -20.64
N PHE A 30 -20.66 3.23 -20.71
CA PHE A 30 -19.70 2.54 -21.57
C PHE A 30 -19.06 1.38 -20.80
N ALA A 31 -19.17 0.19 -21.39
CA ALA A 31 -18.27 -0.94 -21.16
C ALA A 31 -16.89 -0.61 -21.76
N GLY A 32 -16.17 0.35 -21.16
CA GLY A 32 -14.85 0.79 -21.60
C GLY A 32 -14.19 1.49 -20.42
N GLY A 33 -13.05 0.96 -19.97
CA GLY A 33 -12.33 1.48 -18.82
C GLY A 33 -12.06 2.97 -18.93
N LEU A 34 -12.33 3.68 -17.84
CA LEU A 34 -12.11 5.11 -17.69
C LEU A 34 -10.61 5.40 -17.88
N ARG A 35 -10.23 5.89 -19.05
CA ARG A 35 -8.86 6.36 -19.28
C ARG A 35 -8.70 7.75 -18.67
N LEU A 36 -8.27 7.82 -17.44
CA LEU A 36 -7.80 9.06 -16.83
C LEU A 36 -6.56 9.54 -17.60
N ARG A 37 -6.69 10.58 -18.41
CA ARG A 37 -5.54 11.25 -19.02
C ARG A 37 -4.93 12.21 -18.00
N TYR A 38 -3.86 11.79 -17.34
CA TYR A 38 -3.01 12.75 -16.63
C TYR A 38 -2.33 13.67 -17.63
N PRO A 39 -2.34 15.01 -17.43
CA PRO A 39 -1.55 15.88 -18.27
C PRO A 39 -0.07 15.48 -18.16
N PRO A 40 0.66 15.34 -19.29
CA PRO A 40 2.03 14.83 -19.33
C PRO A 40 3.00 15.53 -18.36
N GLN A 41 2.83 16.83 -18.18
CA GLN A 41 3.68 17.63 -17.27
C GLN A 41 3.54 17.25 -15.78
N LYS A 42 2.36 16.81 -15.32
CA LYS A 42 2.15 16.39 -13.93
C LYS A 42 2.70 14.99 -13.70
N PHE A 43 2.71 14.15 -14.71
CA PHE A 43 3.27 12.81 -14.63
C PHE A 43 4.79 12.82 -14.51
N SER A 44 5.48 13.64 -15.32
CA SER A 44 6.95 13.77 -15.22
C SER A 44 7.39 14.27 -13.83
N THR A 45 6.63 15.19 -13.23
CA THR A 45 6.90 15.68 -11.86
C THR A 45 6.73 14.57 -10.83
N PHE A 46 5.71 13.73 -10.97
CA PHE A 46 5.47 12.60 -10.08
C PHE A 46 6.59 11.55 -10.20
N LEU A 47 6.98 11.15 -11.41
CA LEU A 47 8.13 10.25 -11.64
C LEU A 47 9.41 10.82 -11.05
N THR A 48 9.71 12.10 -11.27
CA THR A 48 10.87 12.77 -10.68
C THR A 48 10.86 12.72 -9.16
N MET A 49 9.68 12.74 -8.53
CA MET A 49 9.53 12.66 -7.09
C MET A 49 9.76 11.24 -6.57
N ILE A 50 9.17 10.23 -7.23
CA ILE A 50 9.34 8.82 -6.85
C ILE A 50 10.80 8.40 -6.98
N ASN A 51 11.51 8.83 -8.04
CA ASN A 51 12.91 8.50 -8.28
C ASN A 51 13.87 9.12 -7.24
N LYS A 52 13.39 10.05 -6.39
CA LYS A 52 14.15 10.56 -5.25
C LYS A 52 13.98 9.73 -3.98
N ILE A 53 13.03 8.79 -3.96
CA ILE A 53 12.81 7.93 -2.79
C ILE A 53 13.91 6.87 -2.74
N LYS A 54 14.54 6.75 -1.57
CA LYS A 54 15.65 5.83 -1.35
C LYS A 54 15.33 4.81 -0.28
N ILE A 55 15.89 3.61 -0.42
CA ILE A 55 15.92 2.63 0.67
C ILE A 55 16.60 3.25 1.89
N GLY A 56 16.03 3.00 3.08
CA GLY A 56 16.48 3.59 4.33
C GLY A 56 15.83 4.93 4.68
N GLN A 57 15.03 5.50 3.80
CA GLN A 57 14.32 6.76 4.09
C GLN A 57 13.25 6.54 5.17
N THR A 58 13.23 7.42 6.18
CA THR A 58 12.33 7.33 7.32
C THR A 58 11.16 8.30 7.22
N VAL A 59 10.02 7.87 7.74
CA VAL A 59 8.78 8.67 7.78
C VAL A 59 8.19 8.64 9.18
N SER A 60 7.91 9.81 9.73
CA SER A 60 7.18 9.94 10.99
C SER A 60 5.72 10.30 10.72
N LEU A 61 4.80 9.63 11.43
CA LEU A 61 3.39 9.95 11.39
C LEU A 61 3.07 11.08 12.36
N THR A 62 2.25 12.03 11.93
CA THR A 62 1.71 13.08 12.78
C THR A 62 0.73 12.47 13.80
N THR A 63 0.38 13.25 14.83
CA THR A 63 -0.63 12.83 15.81
C THR A 63 -1.98 12.54 15.16
N ALA A 64 -2.37 13.31 14.14
CA ALA A 64 -3.62 13.09 13.40
C ALA A 64 -3.59 11.77 12.62
N GLU A 65 -2.50 11.48 11.88
CA GLU A 65 -2.31 10.23 11.14
C GLU A 65 -2.31 9.01 12.07
N ARG A 66 -1.70 9.11 13.25
CA ARG A 66 -1.73 8.04 14.26
C ARG A 66 -3.14 7.78 14.81
N LYS A 67 -3.92 8.83 15.09
CA LYS A 67 -5.32 8.70 15.50
C LYS A 67 -6.16 8.05 14.40
N LEU A 68 -5.95 8.45 13.15
CA LEU A 68 -6.61 7.86 11.99
C LEU A 68 -6.26 6.37 11.86
N ALA A 69 -4.98 6.01 11.99
CA ALA A 69 -4.54 4.61 11.97
C ALA A 69 -5.23 3.77 13.06
N HIS A 70 -5.34 4.29 14.28
CA HIS A 70 -6.09 3.61 15.35
C HIS A 70 -7.57 3.40 15.01
N PHE A 71 -8.21 4.42 14.44
CA PHE A 71 -9.62 4.32 14.04
C PHE A 71 -9.81 3.24 12.97
N ILE A 72 -8.99 3.24 11.92
CA ILE A 72 -9.07 2.26 10.83
C ILE A 72 -8.77 0.85 11.36
N ALA A 73 -7.68 0.66 12.11
CA ALA A 73 -7.30 -0.64 12.64
C ALA A 73 -8.40 -1.25 13.54
N LYS A 74 -9.00 -0.42 14.41
CA LYS A 74 -10.10 -0.86 15.29
C LYS A 74 -11.30 -1.35 14.48
N ASN A 75 -11.72 -0.60 13.47
CA ASN A 75 -12.91 -0.96 12.67
C ASN A 75 -12.63 -2.17 11.78
N ARG A 76 -11.48 -2.23 11.08
CA ARG A 76 -11.09 -3.39 10.27
C ARG A 76 -10.95 -4.66 11.12
N ASN A 77 -10.40 -4.58 12.34
CA ASN A 77 -10.31 -5.72 13.25
C ASN A 77 -11.70 -6.23 13.69
N GLY A 78 -12.65 -5.31 13.93
CA GLY A 78 -14.05 -5.64 14.22
C GLY A 78 -14.70 -6.42 13.06
N ASN A 79 -14.56 -5.92 11.84
CA ASN A 79 -15.11 -6.54 10.64
C ASN A 79 -14.45 -7.90 10.34
N ASN A 80 -13.12 -8.01 10.46
CA ASN A 80 -12.41 -9.28 10.29
C ASN A 80 -12.93 -10.37 11.25
N ARG A 81 -13.23 -10.02 12.50
CA ARG A 81 -13.85 -10.97 13.47
C ARG A 81 -15.26 -11.37 13.07
N HIS A 82 -16.05 -10.42 12.58
CA HIS A 82 -17.41 -10.70 12.11
C HIS A 82 -17.41 -11.70 10.94
N PHE A 83 -16.46 -11.56 10.01
CA PHE A 83 -16.31 -12.47 8.86
C PHE A 83 -15.40 -13.68 9.10
N ASN A 84 -14.98 -13.95 10.34
CA ASN A 84 -14.04 -15.03 10.70
C ASN A 84 -12.72 -15.02 9.91
N ILE A 85 -12.27 -13.85 9.49
CA ILE A 85 -11.00 -13.69 8.79
C ILE A 85 -9.86 -13.75 9.82
N THR A 86 -9.02 -14.77 9.71
CA THR A 86 -7.88 -14.95 10.62
C THR A 86 -6.63 -14.27 10.04
N ASN A 87 -6.11 -13.30 10.75
CA ASN A 87 -4.82 -12.70 10.43
C ASN A 87 -3.67 -13.69 10.63
N LEU A 88 -2.73 -13.72 9.70
CA LEU A 88 -1.49 -14.49 9.84
C LEU A 88 -0.63 -13.85 10.93
N LYS A 89 -0.55 -14.48 12.09
CA LYS A 89 0.29 -14.01 13.20
C LYS A 89 1.52 -14.87 13.33
N ILE A 90 2.68 -14.33 12.99
CA ILE A 90 3.97 -15.00 13.16
C ILE A 90 4.57 -14.73 14.56
N SER A 91 3.97 -13.85 15.37
CA SER A 91 4.44 -13.47 16.71
C SER A 91 3.38 -13.61 17.78
N ALA A 92 3.80 -13.51 19.05
CA ALA A 92 2.92 -13.50 20.23
C ALA A 92 2.14 -12.17 20.41
N GLN A 93 2.25 -11.21 19.47
CA GLN A 93 1.51 -9.96 19.53
C GLN A 93 0.00 -10.20 19.40
N ASP A 94 -0.80 -9.35 20.07
CA ASP A 94 -2.24 -9.37 19.87
C ASP A 94 -2.64 -8.87 18.48
N SER A 95 -3.84 -9.23 18.00
CA SER A 95 -4.30 -8.87 16.66
C SER A 95 -4.42 -7.37 16.47
N ALA A 96 -4.86 -6.63 17.48
CA ALA A 96 -5.11 -5.21 17.37
C ALA A 96 -3.78 -4.45 17.18
N THR A 97 -2.72 -4.87 17.89
CA THR A 97 -1.38 -4.30 17.72
C THR A 97 -0.83 -4.60 16.32
N VAL A 98 -1.00 -5.84 15.81
CA VAL A 98 -0.54 -6.20 14.47
C VAL A 98 -1.27 -5.40 13.40
N ASP A 99 -2.58 -5.27 13.51
CA ASP A 99 -3.38 -4.49 12.57
C ASP A 99 -3.01 -3.00 12.61
N LEU A 100 -2.79 -2.44 13.81
CA LEU A 100 -2.34 -1.05 13.96
C LEU A 100 -0.97 -0.81 13.33
N GLU A 101 -0.01 -1.70 13.57
CA GLU A 101 1.34 -1.60 12.97
C GLU A 101 1.28 -1.70 11.43
N GLY A 102 0.40 -2.58 10.89
CA GLY A 102 0.15 -2.69 9.46
C GLY A 102 -0.38 -1.37 8.87
N ILE A 103 -1.48 -0.85 9.42
CA ILE A 103 -2.09 0.41 8.95
C ILE A 103 -1.13 1.60 9.07
N CYS A 104 -0.34 1.68 10.12
CA CYS A 104 0.67 2.73 10.27
C CYS A 104 1.74 2.65 9.18
N GLY A 105 2.18 1.44 8.81
CA GLY A 105 3.13 1.23 7.71
C GLY A 105 2.51 1.59 6.35
N GLU A 106 1.24 1.24 6.10
CA GLU A 106 0.49 1.63 4.90
C GLU A 106 0.42 3.16 4.77
N ILE A 107 0.02 3.87 5.84
CA ILE A 107 -0.04 5.35 5.85
C ILE A 107 1.35 5.96 5.68
N ALA A 108 2.39 5.41 6.31
CA ALA A 108 3.76 5.90 6.18
C ALA A 108 4.28 5.74 4.74
N PHE A 109 4.03 4.60 4.09
CA PHE A 109 4.32 4.39 2.68
C PHE A 109 3.59 5.40 1.80
N CYS A 110 2.28 5.54 1.97
CA CYS A 110 1.48 6.47 1.18
C CYS A 110 1.95 7.92 1.33
N LYS A 111 2.33 8.31 2.55
CA LYS A 111 2.92 9.63 2.82
C LYS A 111 4.26 9.82 2.11
N LEU A 112 5.14 8.81 2.11
CA LEU A 112 6.44 8.85 1.46
C LEU A 112 6.30 8.99 -0.06
N PHE A 113 5.39 8.22 -0.66
CA PHE A 113 5.14 8.20 -2.09
C PHE A 113 4.15 9.27 -2.56
N ASN A 114 3.61 10.07 -1.61
CA ASN A 114 2.57 11.07 -1.87
C ASN A 114 1.38 10.51 -2.67
N VAL A 115 0.93 9.33 -2.25
CA VAL A 115 -0.28 8.67 -2.76
C VAL A 115 -1.33 8.57 -1.67
N TYR A 116 -2.58 8.31 -2.05
CA TYR A 116 -3.68 8.23 -1.10
C TYR A 116 -3.74 6.84 -0.45
N PRO A 117 -3.81 6.73 0.90
CA PRO A 117 -3.97 5.45 1.57
C PRO A 117 -5.41 4.92 1.42
N ASP A 118 -5.56 3.60 1.44
CA ASP A 118 -6.86 2.98 1.61
C ASP A 118 -7.39 3.25 3.02
N LEU A 119 -8.43 4.09 3.11
CA LEU A 119 -9.09 4.45 4.38
C LEU A 119 -10.40 3.69 4.59
N ASP A 120 -10.75 2.78 3.68
CA ASP A 120 -12.00 2.03 3.79
C ASP A 120 -11.96 1.10 5.00
N THR A 121 -12.99 1.22 5.85
CA THR A 121 -13.19 0.38 7.02
C THR A 121 -14.23 -0.71 6.79
N ASP A 122 -15.12 -0.51 5.81
CA ASP A 122 -16.23 -1.41 5.51
C ASP A 122 -15.82 -2.32 4.35
N ARG A 123 -15.01 -3.33 4.70
CA ARG A 123 -14.46 -4.28 3.75
C ARG A 123 -15.43 -5.42 3.43
N ASP A 124 -16.60 -5.08 2.90
CA ASP A 124 -17.49 -6.10 2.34
C ASP A 124 -16.88 -6.70 1.06
N PRO A 125 -16.84 -8.02 0.91
CA PRO A 125 -16.37 -8.64 -0.33
C PRO A 125 -17.27 -8.27 -1.53
N PRO A 126 -16.69 -8.01 -2.74
CA PRO A 126 -15.27 -8.07 -3.08
C PRO A 126 -14.51 -6.79 -2.73
N HIS A 127 -13.50 -6.89 -1.89
CA HIS A 127 -12.65 -5.76 -1.52
C HIS A 127 -11.31 -5.81 -2.29
N PRO A 128 -10.74 -4.68 -2.73
CA PRO A 128 -9.39 -4.64 -3.28
C PRO A 128 -8.38 -5.27 -2.31
N LEU A 129 -7.48 -6.11 -2.84
CA LEU A 129 -6.47 -6.81 -2.05
C LEU A 129 -5.13 -6.05 -2.02
N TYR A 130 -5.15 -4.74 -2.28
CA TYR A 130 -3.99 -3.86 -2.26
C TYR A 130 -4.25 -2.63 -1.38
N ASP A 131 -3.20 -2.02 -0.86
CA ASP A 131 -3.26 -0.94 0.14
C ASP A 131 -3.12 0.45 -0.50
N ALA A 132 -2.51 0.53 -1.68
CA ALA A 132 -2.30 1.78 -2.41
C ALA A 132 -2.18 1.56 -3.92
N THR A 133 -2.36 2.64 -4.67
CA THR A 133 -2.09 2.66 -6.11
C THR A 133 -1.10 3.77 -6.44
N ILE A 134 -0.02 3.41 -7.15
CA ILE A 134 0.97 4.37 -7.66
C ILE A 134 0.67 4.68 -9.12
N PRO A 135 0.48 5.97 -9.53
CA PRO A 135 0.31 6.35 -10.94
C PRO A 135 1.50 5.91 -11.82
N PRO A 136 1.37 5.80 -13.17
CA PRO A 136 0.25 6.28 -13.99
C PRO A 136 -0.89 5.28 -14.10
N PRO A 137 -2.05 5.72 -14.61
CA PRO A 137 -3.14 4.80 -14.94
C PRO A 137 -2.70 3.70 -15.93
N PRO A 138 -3.15 2.44 -15.70
CA PRO A 138 -4.16 2.01 -14.72
C PRO A 138 -3.69 2.03 -13.26
N GLY A 139 -2.41 2.36 -13.01
CA GLY A 139 -1.77 2.42 -11.70
C GLY A 139 -1.20 1.08 -11.25
N TYR A 140 -0.05 1.13 -10.58
CA TYR A 140 0.55 -0.04 -9.95
C TYR A 140 -0.10 -0.28 -8.58
N ARG A 141 -0.63 -1.47 -8.37
CA ARG A 141 -1.30 -1.90 -7.14
C ARG A 141 -0.27 -2.41 -6.14
N ILE A 142 -0.24 -1.81 -4.99
CA ILE A 142 0.80 -2.02 -3.97
C ILE A 142 0.18 -2.68 -2.73
N ASP A 143 0.82 -3.75 -2.25
CA ASP A 143 0.55 -4.36 -0.94
C ASP A 143 1.73 -4.07 0.00
N VAL A 144 1.48 -3.36 1.09
CA VAL A 144 2.50 -2.93 2.05
C VAL A 144 2.60 -3.94 3.19
N LYS A 145 3.80 -4.46 3.41
CA LYS A 145 4.12 -5.34 4.54
C LYS A 145 4.95 -4.59 5.56
N THR A 146 4.52 -4.66 6.82
CA THR A 146 5.20 -3.97 7.92
C THR A 146 5.76 -4.97 8.92
N THR A 147 6.98 -4.74 9.36
CA THR A 147 7.60 -5.49 10.46
C THR A 147 8.32 -4.57 11.42
N LYS A 148 8.27 -4.89 12.71
CA LYS A 148 9.02 -4.16 13.74
C LYS A 148 10.51 -4.47 13.74
N TYR A 149 10.93 -5.55 13.10
CA TYR A 149 12.33 -5.98 13.06
C TYR A 149 13.07 -5.23 11.96
N GLU A 150 14.14 -4.52 12.31
CA GLU A 150 14.93 -3.70 11.38
C GLU A 150 15.50 -4.53 10.22
N THR A 151 15.95 -5.75 10.50
CA THR A 151 16.47 -6.71 9.51
C THR A 151 15.42 -7.73 9.06
N GLY A 152 14.13 -7.43 9.31
CA GLY A 152 13.02 -8.31 8.94
C GLY A 152 12.94 -8.55 7.44
N LYS A 153 12.47 -9.76 7.05
CA LYS A 153 12.17 -10.11 5.66
C LYS A 153 10.79 -9.57 5.26
N LEU A 154 10.62 -9.34 3.97
CA LEU A 154 9.30 -9.20 3.38
C LEU A 154 8.66 -10.60 3.29
N LEU A 155 7.46 -10.74 3.85
CA LEU A 155 6.74 -12.02 3.91
C LEU A 155 5.34 -11.87 3.30
N VAL A 156 5.02 -12.77 2.39
CA VAL A 156 3.69 -12.89 1.77
C VAL A 156 3.12 -14.27 2.08
N ASP A 157 1.89 -14.31 2.60
CA ASP A 157 1.22 -15.57 2.96
C ASP A 157 1.09 -16.51 1.75
N ALA A 158 1.72 -17.68 1.83
CA ALA A 158 1.69 -18.67 0.73
C ALA A 158 0.29 -19.27 0.47
N ARG A 159 -0.68 -19.12 1.42
CA ARG A 159 -2.07 -19.52 1.20
C ARG A 159 -2.79 -18.61 0.20
N LYS A 160 -2.32 -17.38 0.04
CA LYS A 160 -2.91 -16.43 -0.91
C LYS A 160 -2.67 -16.84 -2.37
N GLY A 161 -1.65 -17.67 -2.65
CA GLY A 161 -1.40 -18.31 -3.95
C GLY A 161 -1.50 -17.38 -5.16
N PRO A 162 -1.74 -17.93 -6.37
CA PRO A 162 -1.95 -17.13 -7.59
C PRO A 162 -3.17 -16.20 -7.56
N LYS A 163 -4.05 -16.30 -6.54
CA LYS A 163 -5.19 -15.40 -6.36
C LYS A 163 -4.81 -13.94 -6.10
N THR A 164 -3.53 -13.64 -6.01
CA THR A 164 -2.99 -12.29 -5.83
C THR A 164 -2.79 -11.51 -7.13
N ASP A 165 -3.51 -11.84 -8.20
CA ASP A 165 -3.49 -11.08 -9.48
C ASP A 165 -3.91 -9.60 -9.34
N SER A 166 -4.32 -9.20 -8.12
CA SER A 166 -4.68 -7.83 -7.78
C SER A 166 -3.51 -6.97 -7.29
N VAL A 167 -2.30 -7.53 -7.12
CA VAL A 167 -1.11 -6.82 -6.63
C VAL A 167 -0.01 -6.86 -7.68
N ASP A 168 0.65 -5.72 -7.93
CA ASP A 168 1.77 -5.64 -8.86
C ASP A 168 3.12 -5.63 -8.11
N PHE A 169 3.19 -4.96 -6.95
CA PHE A 169 4.38 -4.91 -6.12
C PHE A 169 4.07 -5.08 -4.65
N TYR A 170 4.97 -5.77 -3.95
CA TYR A 170 5.01 -5.85 -2.50
C TYR A 170 6.08 -4.92 -1.95
N VAL A 171 5.75 -4.18 -0.90
CA VAL A 171 6.61 -3.20 -0.25
C VAL A 171 6.95 -3.65 1.16
N LEU A 172 8.18 -3.41 1.62
CA LEU A 172 8.57 -3.59 3.01
C LEU A 172 8.78 -2.25 3.70
N MET A 173 8.04 -2.05 4.79
CA MET A 173 8.27 -1.02 5.78
C MET A 173 8.78 -1.66 7.08
N THR A 174 9.79 -1.09 7.72
CA THR A 174 10.20 -1.50 9.07
C THR A 174 9.94 -0.39 10.06
N GLY A 175 9.48 -0.76 11.26
CA GLY A 175 9.14 0.16 12.33
C GLY A 175 8.00 -0.38 13.19
N SER A 176 7.74 0.28 14.30
CA SER A 176 6.64 -0.05 15.20
C SER A 176 5.95 1.23 15.66
N PHE A 177 4.66 1.11 16.03
CA PHE A 177 3.92 2.24 16.57
C PHE A 177 4.62 2.84 17.80
N PRO A 178 4.76 4.18 17.90
CA PRO A 178 4.18 5.25 17.06
C PRO A 178 5.07 5.69 15.85
N GLY A 179 6.09 4.97 15.50
CA GLY A 179 7.06 5.26 14.46
C GLY A 179 8.41 5.72 15.02
N PRO A 180 9.39 6.12 14.19
CA PRO A 180 9.28 6.27 12.74
C PRO A 180 9.20 4.94 11.99
N TYR A 181 8.78 5.01 10.71
CA TYR A 181 8.79 3.88 9.78
C TYR A 181 9.84 4.10 8.72
N THR A 182 10.57 3.05 8.36
CA THR A 182 11.67 3.09 7.38
C THR A 182 11.28 2.28 6.14
N TYR A 183 11.40 2.89 4.99
CA TYR A 183 11.22 2.23 3.70
C TYR A 183 12.40 1.32 3.38
N ARG A 184 12.14 0.03 3.12
CA ARG A 184 13.17 -0.98 2.83
C ARG A 184 13.21 -1.40 1.38
N GLY A 185 12.30 -0.88 0.55
CA GLY A 185 12.20 -1.19 -0.87
C GLY A 185 10.96 -2.00 -1.22
N MET A 186 10.88 -2.36 -2.49
CA MET A 186 9.77 -3.14 -3.04
C MET A 186 10.29 -4.23 -3.98
N ILE A 187 9.43 -5.19 -4.28
CA ILE A 187 9.71 -6.32 -5.16
C ILE A 187 8.49 -6.62 -6.02
N ALA A 188 8.70 -6.94 -7.29
CA ALA A 188 7.62 -7.33 -8.19
C ALA A 188 6.95 -8.63 -7.71
N ARG A 189 5.64 -8.72 -7.90
CA ARG A 189 4.86 -9.90 -7.54
C ARG A 189 5.42 -11.18 -8.18
N GLU A 190 5.73 -11.14 -9.47
CA GLU A 190 6.25 -12.29 -10.21
C GLU A 190 7.58 -12.79 -9.63
N THR A 191 8.37 -11.88 -9.06
CA THR A 191 9.66 -12.21 -8.46
C THR A 191 9.49 -12.88 -7.10
N ILE A 192 8.57 -12.41 -6.26
CA ILE A 192 8.42 -12.98 -4.91
C ILE A 192 7.49 -14.19 -4.87
N ILE A 193 6.43 -14.22 -5.69
CA ILE A 193 5.47 -15.34 -5.72
C ILE A 193 6.04 -16.47 -6.62
N ALA A 194 7.08 -17.13 -6.12
CA ALA A 194 7.73 -18.24 -6.79
C ALA A 194 7.92 -19.42 -5.82
N PRO A 195 7.72 -20.68 -6.27
CA PRO A 195 7.75 -21.85 -5.39
C PRO A 195 9.04 -21.98 -4.57
N HIS A 196 10.19 -21.63 -5.13
CA HIS A 196 11.49 -21.69 -4.46
C HIS A 196 11.67 -20.64 -3.35
N ARG A 197 10.79 -19.64 -3.25
CA ARG A 197 10.80 -18.60 -2.21
C ARG A 197 9.95 -18.94 -1.00
N ILE A 198 9.34 -20.11 -0.95
CA ILE A 198 8.51 -20.53 0.18
C ILE A 198 9.41 -20.92 1.34
N GLU A 199 9.32 -20.19 2.44
CA GLU A 199 9.93 -20.50 3.72
C GLU A 199 8.85 -20.86 4.75
N THR A 200 9.20 -21.74 5.70
CA THR A 200 8.35 -22.03 6.85
C THR A 200 8.89 -21.27 8.07
N ILE A 201 8.13 -20.29 8.55
CA ILE A 201 8.51 -19.44 9.67
C ILE A 201 7.50 -19.68 10.80
N LYS A 202 7.95 -20.25 11.91
CA LYS A 202 7.11 -20.60 13.06
C LYS A 202 5.83 -21.39 12.68
N GLY A 203 5.98 -22.33 11.74
CA GLY A 203 4.88 -23.19 11.26
C GLY A 203 4.03 -22.58 10.14
N TYR A 204 4.27 -21.33 9.75
CA TYR A 204 3.54 -20.66 8.65
C TYR A 204 4.37 -20.63 7.38
N ARG A 205 3.75 -21.06 6.27
CA ARG A 205 4.38 -21.00 4.94
C ARG A 205 4.18 -19.60 4.34
N SER A 206 5.28 -18.97 3.98
CA SER A 206 5.28 -17.65 3.37
C SER A 206 6.29 -17.57 2.23
N TYR A 207 5.96 -16.84 1.17
CA TYR A 207 6.97 -16.38 0.24
C TYR A 207 7.80 -15.32 0.95
N ALA A 208 9.13 -15.41 0.84
CA ALA A 208 10.03 -14.54 1.56
C ALA A 208 11.04 -13.86 0.63
N ALA A 209 11.36 -12.59 0.91
CA ALA A 209 12.46 -11.87 0.30
C ALA A 209 13.27 -11.15 1.39
N ILE A 210 14.60 -11.23 1.32
CA ILE A 210 15.50 -10.47 2.19
C ILE A 210 15.63 -9.04 1.67
N GLN A 211 16.02 -8.11 2.51
CA GLN A 211 16.04 -6.67 2.16
C GLN A 211 17.02 -6.34 1.01
N SER A 212 18.10 -7.09 0.85
CA SER A 212 19.05 -6.89 -0.26
C SER A 212 18.49 -7.26 -1.65
N GLU A 213 17.35 -7.93 -1.71
CA GLU A 213 16.63 -8.26 -2.95
C GLU A 213 15.58 -7.21 -3.33
N LEU A 214 15.32 -6.26 -2.43
CA LEU A 214 14.35 -5.20 -2.65
C LEU A 214 15.01 -4.03 -3.37
N VAL A 215 14.27 -3.38 -4.27
CA VAL A 215 14.74 -2.21 -5.01
C VAL A 215 13.97 -0.96 -4.58
N ALA A 216 14.58 0.21 -4.76
CA ALA A 216 13.94 1.46 -4.36
C ALA A 216 12.72 1.80 -5.23
N ASN A 217 12.82 1.54 -6.52
CA ASN A 217 11.76 1.80 -7.49
C ASN A 217 11.92 0.87 -8.71
N PRO A 218 11.20 -0.26 -8.80
CA PRO A 218 11.31 -1.16 -9.94
C PRO A 218 10.57 -0.65 -11.18
N MET A 219 9.89 0.49 -11.11
CA MET A 219 9.15 1.08 -12.22
C MET A 219 10.06 1.88 -13.18
N ASP A 220 11.31 2.17 -12.78
CA ASP A 220 12.27 2.91 -13.64
C ASP A 220 12.71 2.10 -14.87
N ASP A 221 12.70 0.77 -14.80
CA ASP A 221 13.16 -0.11 -15.89
C ASP A 221 12.06 -0.41 -16.92
N THR A 222 10.86 0.18 -16.76
CA THR A 222 9.68 -0.12 -17.62
C THR A 222 9.27 1.04 -18.54
N PHE A 223 10.06 2.15 -18.59
CA PHE A 223 9.76 3.31 -19.44
C PHE A 223 10.96 3.72 -20.32
#